data_37608e7cfb3b37fc4bf44369ccd72513
#
_entry.id   37608e7cfb3b37fc4bf44369ccd72513
#
_cell.length_a   1.000
_cell.length_b   1.000
_cell.length_c   1.000
_cell.angle_alpha   90.00
_cell.angle_beta   90.00
_cell.angle_gamma   90.00
#
_symmetry.space_group_name_H-M   'P 1'
#
loop_
_entity.id
_entity.type
_entity.pdbx_description
1 polymer ?
#
loop_
_entity_poly.entity_id
_entity_poly.type
_entity_poly.pdbx_seq_one_letter_code
_entity_poly.pdbx_strand_id
1 'polypeptide(L)'
;MAYTIKTTNSFDRDMARCIKRGYPMDDLRKVMSLLERDGRLPAEYKPHKLHGARKGQWECHIQPNWLLIWEQHDQELILVMLNTGTHSDLISKKYKK
;
A
#
# COMPACT_ATOMS: atom_id res chain seq x y z
N MET A 1 8.16 11.02 15.05
CA MET A 1 7.55 9.82 15.66
C MET A 1 7.34 8.79 14.59
N ALA A 2 7.66 7.57 14.89
CA ALA A 2 7.52 6.50 13.91
C ALA A 2 6.20 5.78 14.08
N TYR A 3 5.62 5.36 12.96
CA TYR A 3 4.44 4.52 12.95
C TYR A 3 4.85 3.06 13.07
N THR A 4 3.98 2.23 13.63
CA THR A 4 4.16 0.79 13.63
C THR A 4 3.50 0.23 12.38
N ILE A 5 4.23 -0.55 11.60
CA ILE A 5 3.69 -1.16 10.39
C ILE A 5 3.22 -2.58 10.70
N LYS A 6 1.98 -2.86 10.33
CA LYS A 6 1.42 -4.21 10.39
C LYS A 6 1.03 -4.63 8.98
N THR A 7 1.03 -5.92 8.73
CA THR A 7 0.64 -6.44 7.41
C THR A 7 -0.51 -7.42 7.56
N THR A 8 -1.26 -7.58 6.49
CA THR A 8 -2.35 -8.57 6.44
C THR A 8 -1.88 -9.79 5.65
N ASN A 9 -2.58 -10.89 5.80
CA ASN A 9 -2.30 -12.08 5.00
C ASN A 9 -2.45 -11.78 3.52
N SER A 10 -3.41 -10.95 3.17
CA SER A 10 -3.61 -10.54 1.77
C SER A 10 -2.41 -9.78 1.24
N PHE A 11 -1.87 -8.85 2.05
CA PHE A 11 -0.67 -8.11 1.66
C PHE A 11 0.53 -9.05 1.48
N ASP A 12 0.68 -10.00 2.40
CA ASP A 12 1.82 -10.94 2.33
C ASP A 12 1.77 -11.77 1.06
N ARG A 13 0.59 -12.23 0.68
CA ARG A 13 0.40 -12.96 -0.57
C ARG A 13 0.69 -12.07 -1.78
N ASP A 14 0.24 -10.83 -1.71
CA ASP A 14 0.49 -9.87 -2.79
C ASP A 14 1.98 -9.60 -2.94
N MET A 15 2.69 -9.46 -1.83
CA MET A 15 4.14 -9.25 -1.85
C MET A 15 4.85 -10.44 -2.49
N ALA A 16 4.46 -11.66 -2.14
CA ALA A 16 5.06 -12.84 -2.72
C ALA A 16 4.90 -12.85 -4.23
N ARG A 17 3.73 -12.43 -4.72
CA ARG A 17 3.48 -12.34 -6.16
C ARG A 17 4.38 -11.28 -6.82
N CYS A 18 4.55 -10.13 -6.18
CA CYS A 18 5.41 -9.09 -6.71
C CYS A 18 6.87 -9.53 -6.77
N ILE A 19 7.33 -10.24 -5.76
CA ILE A 19 8.68 -10.79 -5.73
C ILE A 19 8.87 -11.76 -6.88
N LYS A 20 7.89 -12.64 -7.09
CA LYS A 20 7.93 -13.61 -8.16
C LYS A 20 8.00 -12.96 -9.54
N ARG A 21 7.35 -11.82 -9.69
CA ARG A 21 7.36 -11.06 -10.95
C ARG A 21 8.65 -10.28 -11.16
N GLY A 22 9.54 -10.26 -10.15
CA GLY A 22 10.80 -9.53 -10.26
C GLY A 22 10.65 -8.03 -10.05
N TYR A 23 9.63 -7.59 -9.34
CA TYR A 23 9.45 -6.16 -9.06
C TYR A 23 10.60 -5.66 -8.17
N PRO A 24 11.03 -4.40 -8.34
CA PRO A 24 12.12 -3.85 -7.53
C PRO A 24 11.64 -3.56 -6.11
N MET A 25 11.81 -4.54 -5.23
CA MET A 25 11.28 -4.49 -3.88
C MET A 25 11.88 -3.35 -3.05
N ASP A 26 13.05 -2.83 -3.43
CA ASP A 26 13.61 -1.67 -2.75
C ASP A 26 12.71 -0.45 -2.88
N ASP A 27 11.97 -0.34 -3.99
CA ASP A 27 11.05 0.77 -4.18
C ASP A 27 9.89 0.70 -3.18
N LEU A 28 9.39 -0.50 -2.93
CA LEU A 28 8.34 -0.69 -1.92
C LEU A 28 8.88 -0.40 -0.53
N ARG A 29 10.09 -0.89 -0.22
CA ARG A 29 10.69 -0.62 1.08
C ARG A 29 10.88 0.87 1.32
N LYS A 30 11.26 1.60 0.28
CA LYS A 30 11.43 3.04 0.40
C LYS A 30 10.13 3.73 0.74
N VAL A 31 9.04 3.36 0.06
CA VAL A 31 7.73 3.93 0.34
C VAL A 31 7.29 3.60 1.76
N MET A 32 7.47 2.35 2.18
CA MET A 32 7.08 1.95 3.54
C MET A 32 7.91 2.69 4.59
N SER A 33 9.19 2.92 4.32
CA SER A 33 10.05 3.66 5.25
C SER A 33 9.60 5.11 5.40
N LEU A 34 9.19 5.74 4.30
CA LEU A 34 8.69 7.11 4.35
C LEU A 34 7.39 7.17 5.15
N LEU A 35 6.49 6.23 4.94
CA LEU A 35 5.25 6.17 5.69
C LEU A 35 5.52 5.93 7.17
N GLU A 36 6.43 5.02 7.49
CA GLU A 36 6.77 4.71 8.86
C GLU A 36 7.29 5.93 9.60
N ARG A 37 8.16 6.68 8.93
CA ARG A 37 8.80 7.84 9.55
C ARG A 37 7.85 9.03 9.67
N ASP A 38 7.12 9.35 8.60
CA ASP A 38 6.38 10.60 8.49
C ASP A 38 4.87 10.46 8.47
N GLY A 39 4.33 9.28 8.20
CA GLY A 39 2.90 9.11 8.01
C GLY A 39 2.38 9.78 6.76
N ARG A 40 3.26 10.12 5.82
CA ARG A 40 2.88 10.78 4.57
C ARG A 40 3.93 10.54 3.52
N LEU A 41 3.55 10.74 2.26
CA LEU A 41 4.43 10.50 1.13
C LEU A 41 4.57 11.77 0.29
N PRO A 42 5.73 11.93 -0.39
CA PRO A 42 5.89 12.99 -1.39
C PRO A 42 4.83 12.87 -2.50
N ALA A 43 4.52 14.00 -3.13
CA ALA A 43 3.48 14.06 -4.16
C ALA A 43 3.76 13.15 -5.36
N GLU A 44 5.02 12.83 -5.60
CA GLU A 44 5.38 11.97 -6.74
C GLU A 44 4.75 10.59 -6.64
N TYR A 45 4.43 10.13 -5.42
CA TYR A 45 3.78 8.82 -5.22
C TYR A 45 2.27 8.91 -5.32
N LYS A 46 1.72 10.10 -5.53
CA LYS A 46 0.28 10.34 -5.72
C LYS A 46 -0.58 9.72 -4.62
N PRO A 47 -0.27 9.97 -3.34
CA PRO A 47 -1.08 9.41 -2.26
C PRO A 47 -2.47 10.04 -2.24
N HIS A 48 -3.48 9.23 -2.05
CA HIS A 48 -4.86 9.73 -1.98
C HIS A 48 -5.75 8.71 -1.27
N LYS A 49 -6.87 9.19 -0.77
CA LYS A 49 -7.86 8.33 -0.13
C LYS A 49 -8.79 7.74 -1.17
N LEU A 50 -9.21 6.51 -0.92
CA LEU A 50 -10.11 5.81 -1.80
C LEU A 50 -11.56 6.04 -1.41
N HIS A 51 -12.44 5.78 -2.35
CA HIS A 51 -13.89 5.92 -2.18
C HIS A 51 -14.56 4.56 -2.42
N GLY A 52 -15.88 4.55 -2.27
CA GLY A 52 -16.66 3.35 -2.53
C GLY A 52 -16.39 2.26 -1.52
N ALA A 53 -16.20 1.05 -2.00
CA ALA A 53 -16.01 -0.12 -1.13
C ALA A 53 -14.77 -0.01 -0.26
N ARG A 54 -13.79 0.79 -0.68
CA ARG A 54 -12.55 0.97 0.07
C ARG A 54 -12.44 2.33 0.74
N LYS A 55 -13.58 2.94 0.99
CA LYS A 55 -13.62 4.26 1.61
C LYS A 55 -12.78 4.30 2.89
N GLY A 56 -11.97 5.33 3.02
CA GLY A 56 -11.12 5.52 4.19
C GLY A 56 -9.76 4.88 4.09
N GLN A 57 -9.54 4.03 3.08
CA GLN A 57 -8.22 3.47 2.84
C GLN A 57 -7.41 4.42 1.97
N TRP A 58 -6.10 4.28 2.03
CA TRP A 58 -5.17 5.09 1.25
C TRP A 58 -4.56 4.26 0.12
N GLU A 59 -4.22 4.93 -0.97
CA GLU A 59 -3.55 4.30 -2.09
C GLU A 59 -2.43 5.22 -2.57
N CYS A 60 -1.32 4.65 -2.99
CA CYS A 60 -0.26 5.40 -3.65
C CYS A 60 0.29 4.60 -4.81
N HIS A 61 1.08 5.26 -5.66
CA HIS A 61 1.77 4.63 -6.78
C HIS A 61 3.24 4.46 -6.42
N ILE A 62 3.68 3.22 -6.18
CA ILE A 62 5.10 2.93 -6.01
C ILE A 62 5.79 3.15 -7.36
N GLN A 63 5.14 2.69 -8.41
CA GLN A 63 5.47 2.96 -9.81
C GLN A 63 4.15 3.17 -10.54
N PRO A 64 4.15 3.63 -11.79
CA PRO A 64 2.89 3.98 -12.47
C PRO A 64 1.82 2.90 -12.43
N ASN A 65 2.21 1.63 -12.50
CA ASN A 65 1.26 0.53 -12.44
C ASN A 65 1.54 -0.42 -11.30
N TRP A 66 2.08 0.08 -10.20
CA TRP A 66 2.32 -0.71 -9.00
C TRP A 66 1.82 0.08 -7.80
N LEU A 67 0.72 -0.37 -7.23
CA LEU A 67 -0.01 0.34 -6.19
C LEU A 67 0.24 -0.27 -4.82
N LEU A 68 0.09 0.55 -3.79
CA LEU A 68 0.08 0.11 -2.41
C LEU A 68 -1.17 0.66 -1.76
N ILE A 69 -1.91 -0.18 -1.06
CA ILE A 69 -3.13 0.23 -0.34
C ILE A 69 -2.94 -0.06 1.14
N TRP A 70 -3.27 0.92 1.99
CA TRP A 70 -3.10 0.76 3.43
C TRP A 70 -4.17 1.51 4.20
N GLU A 71 -4.32 1.14 5.48
CA GLU A 71 -5.09 1.90 6.45
C GLU A 71 -4.13 2.68 7.32
N GLN A 72 -4.54 3.86 7.75
CA GLN A 72 -3.68 4.70 8.57
C GLN A 72 -4.46 5.18 9.79
N HIS A 73 -3.94 4.86 10.95
CA HIS A 73 -4.53 5.21 12.24
C HIS A 73 -3.58 6.16 12.96
N ASP A 74 -3.80 7.46 12.73
CA ASP A 74 -2.84 8.48 13.17
C ASP A 74 -2.76 8.61 14.69
N GLN A 75 -3.88 8.41 15.36
CA GLN A 75 -3.86 8.54 16.81
C GLN A 75 -3.09 7.40 17.48
N GLU A 76 -3.15 6.22 16.90
CA GLU A 76 -2.42 5.06 17.41
C GLU A 76 -1.04 4.91 16.79
N LEU A 77 -0.72 5.71 15.80
CA LEU A 77 0.52 5.61 15.02
C LEU A 77 0.69 4.21 14.43
N ILE A 78 -0.35 3.72 13.79
CA ILE A 78 -0.36 2.39 13.18
C ILE A 78 -0.69 2.50 11.69
N LEU A 79 0.07 1.76 10.89
CA LEU A 79 -0.19 1.61 9.46
C LEU A 79 -0.43 0.13 9.20
N VAL A 80 -1.52 -0.20 8.51
CA VAL A 80 -1.85 -1.58 8.18
C VAL A 80 -1.78 -1.74 6.67
N MET A 81 -0.80 -2.50 6.18
CA MET A 81 -0.63 -2.75 4.75
C MET A 81 -1.66 -3.77 4.31
N LEU A 82 -2.51 -3.39 3.38
CA LEU A 82 -3.64 -4.21 2.96
C LEU A 82 -3.37 -4.97 1.67
N ASN A 83 -2.89 -4.30 0.65
CA ASN A 83 -2.69 -4.91 -0.67
C ASN A 83 -1.61 -4.18 -1.44
N THR A 84 -0.98 -4.88 -2.38
CA THR A 84 -0.07 -4.28 -3.35
C THR A 84 -0.14 -5.06 -4.64
N GLY A 85 0.02 -4.38 -5.77
CA GLY A 85 -0.06 -5.01 -7.07
C GLY A 85 -0.44 -4.02 -8.14
N THR A 86 -0.76 -4.53 -9.32
CA THR A 86 -1.21 -3.68 -10.42
C THR A 86 -2.69 -3.32 -10.23
N HIS A 87 -3.17 -2.38 -11.04
CA HIS A 87 -4.61 -2.06 -11.04
C HIS A 87 -5.43 -3.32 -11.31
N SER A 88 -5.02 -4.12 -12.27
CA SER A 88 -5.74 -5.35 -12.59
C SER A 88 -5.78 -6.33 -11.43
N ASP A 89 -4.65 -6.48 -10.74
CA ASP A 89 -4.59 -7.37 -9.58
C ASP A 89 -5.60 -6.96 -8.53
N LEU A 90 -5.64 -5.67 -8.22
CA LEU A 90 -6.44 -5.17 -7.12
C LEU A 90 -7.92 -5.13 -7.46
N ILE A 91 -8.26 -4.77 -8.68
CA ILE A 91 -9.64 -4.75 -9.12
C ILE A 91 -10.21 -6.17 -9.16
N SER A 92 -9.47 -7.10 -9.74
CA SER A 92 -9.93 -8.48 -9.83
C SER A 92 -10.19 -9.08 -8.47
N LYS A 93 -9.31 -8.78 -7.51
CA LYS A 93 -9.40 -9.38 -6.19
C LYS A 93 -10.41 -8.70 -5.29
N LYS A 94 -10.59 -7.38 -5.46
CA LYS A 94 -11.33 -6.60 -4.47
C LYS A 94 -12.71 -6.19 -4.90
N TYR A 95 -12.91 -6.00 -6.18
CA TYR A 95 -14.17 -5.44 -6.66
C TYR A 95 -15.01 -6.44 -7.42
N LYS A 96 -14.45 -7.57 -7.72
CA LYS A 96 -15.18 -8.63 -8.36
C LYS A 96 -15.88 -9.44 -7.29
N LYS A 97 -17.14 -9.46 -7.32
CA LYS A 97 -17.90 -10.14 -6.29
C LYS A 97 -18.82 -11.14 -6.86
#